data_b175aa1ef7b511e17f0a2a755909d062
#
_entry.id   b175aa1ef7b511e17f0a2a755909d062
#
_cell.length_a   1.000
_cell.length_b   1.000
_cell.length_c   1.000
_cell.angle_alpha   90.00
_cell.angle_beta   90.00
_cell.angle_gamma   90.00
#
_symmetry.space_group_name_H-M   'P 1'
#
loop_
_entity.id
_entity.type
_entity.pdbx_description
1 polymer ?
#
loop_
_entity_poly.entity_id
_entity_poly.type
_entity_poly.pdbx_seq_one_letter_code
_entity_poly.pdbx_strand_id
1 'polypeptide(L)'
;MRIEFDRDACIGMFQCVVEWEAGFEEDRDTGKAVLVDGENVEGGVYARDVPEDAELDAKFAARACPVDAISVYDDDGEQIV
;
A
#
# COMPACT_ATOMS: atom_id res chain seq x y z
N MET A 1 -6.58 10.45 5.01
CA MET A 1 -6.33 9.50 3.88
C MET A 1 -5.95 8.14 4.44
N ARG A 2 -6.49 7.09 3.86
CA ARG A 2 -6.26 5.70 4.27
C ARG A 2 -5.76 4.90 3.09
N ILE A 3 -4.78 4.03 3.31
CA ILE A 3 -4.26 3.11 2.29
C ILE A 3 -4.60 1.67 2.70
N GLU A 4 -5.01 0.86 1.73
CA GLU A 4 -5.22 -0.57 1.90
C GLU A 4 -4.35 -1.34 0.92
N PHE A 5 -3.74 -2.40 1.40
CA PHE A 5 -2.83 -3.23 0.62
C PHE A 5 -3.26 -4.70 0.71
N ASP A 6 -3.57 -5.29 -0.43
CA ASP A 6 -3.89 -6.71 -0.53
C ASP A 6 -2.62 -7.50 -0.82
N ARG A 7 -2.05 -8.09 0.23
CA ARG A 7 -0.82 -8.86 0.14
C ARG A 7 -0.97 -10.08 -0.76
N ASP A 8 -2.16 -10.68 -0.80
CA ASP A 8 -2.40 -11.87 -1.63
C ASP A 8 -2.36 -11.54 -3.12
N ALA A 9 -2.72 -10.32 -3.50
CA ALA A 9 -2.66 -9.87 -4.90
C ALA A 9 -1.28 -9.40 -5.31
N CYS A 10 -0.38 -9.11 -4.37
CA CYS A 10 0.97 -8.61 -4.66
C CYS A 10 1.81 -9.66 -5.40
N ILE A 11 2.48 -9.24 -6.47
CA ILE A 11 3.33 -10.12 -7.29
C ILE A 11 4.83 -9.88 -7.09
N GLY A 12 5.20 -9.04 -6.11
CA GLY A 12 6.60 -8.82 -5.78
C GLY A 12 7.36 -7.89 -6.70
N MET A 13 6.68 -6.97 -7.37
CA MET A 13 7.33 -5.97 -8.25
C MET A 13 8.11 -4.92 -7.46
N PHE A 14 7.74 -4.69 -6.21
CA PHE A 14 8.38 -3.74 -5.29
C PHE A 14 8.42 -2.28 -5.79
N GLN A 15 7.65 -1.95 -6.80
CA GLN A 15 7.58 -0.56 -7.28
C GLN A 15 7.01 0.38 -6.21
N CYS A 16 6.08 -0.13 -5.38
CA CYS A 16 5.53 0.63 -4.27
C CYS A 16 6.60 1.00 -3.23
N VAL A 17 7.60 0.13 -3.02
CA VAL A 17 8.70 0.41 -2.11
C VAL A 17 9.55 1.57 -2.64
N VAL A 18 9.79 1.62 -3.94
CA VAL A 18 10.53 2.71 -4.58
C VAL A 18 9.78 4.04 -4.46
N GLU A 19 8.46 4.02 -4.67
CA GLU A 19 7.64 5.23 -4.64
C GLU A 19 7.38 5.75 -3.23
N TRP A 20 7.32 4.86 -2.25
CA TRP A 20 7.07 5.24 -0.85
C TRP A 20 7.83 4.32 0.11
N GLU A 21 9.12 4.55 0.26
CA GLU A 21 10.00 3.73 1.11
C GLU A 21 9.58 3.70 2.57
N ALA A 22 9.03 4.79 3.09
CA ALA A 22 8.59 4.86 4.48
C ALA A 22 7.33 4.04 4.74
N GLY A 23 6.55 3.74 3.70
CA GLY A 23 5.27 3.04 3.82
C GLY A 23 5.31 1.57 3.43
N PHE A 24 6.31 1.14 2.68
CA PHE A 24 6.42 -0.25 2.23
C PHE A 24 7.82 -0.78 2.40
N GLU A 25 7.92 -2.07 2.70
CA GLU A 25 9.18 -2.80 2.78
C GLU A 25 9.13 -4.05 1.90
N GLU A 26 10.30 -4.52 1.48
CA GLU A 26 10.41 -5.79 0.78
C GLU A 26 10.47 -6.93 1.79
N ASP A 27 9.60 -7.92 1.63
CA ASP A 27 9.68 -9.16 2.39
C ASP A 27 10.27 -10.24 1.47
N ARG A 28 11.53 -10.54 1.67
CA ARG A 28 12.26 -11.50 0.84
C ARG A 28 11.86 -12.95 1.10
N ASP A 29 11.29 -13.23 2.25
CA ASP A 29 10.85 -14.58 2.60
C ASP A 29 9.61 -14.98 1.79
N THR A 30 8.70 -14.03 1.58
CA THR A 30 7.47 -14.27 0.81
C THR A 30 7.57 -13.79 -0.64
N GLY A 31 8.55 -12.94 -0.95
CA GLY A 31 8.67 -12.30 -2.26
C GLY A 31 7.63 -11.23 -2.50
N LYS A 32 7.05 -10.68 -1.45
CA LYS A 32 5.97 -9.69 -1.52
C LYS A 32 6.34 -8.45 -0.71
N ALA A 33 5.66 -7.33 -0.98
CA ALA A 33 5.80 -6.13 -0.18
C ALA A 33 5.04 -6.26 1.14
N VAL A 34 5.42 -5.44 2.11
CA VAL A 34 4.74 -5.33 3.41
C VAL A 34 4.41 -3.85 3.63
N LEU A 35 3.19 -3.57 4.03
CA LEU A 35 2.76 -2.23 4.42
C LEU A 35 3.28 -1.95 5.84
N VAL A 36 4.24 -1.02 5.95
CA VAL A 36 4.83 -0.64 7.24
C VAL A 36 3.76 -0.07 8.16
N ASP A 37 3.71 -0.54 9.40
CA ASP A 37 2.69 -0.16 10.39
C ASP A 37 1.26 -0.49 9.95
N GLY A 38 1.09 -1.31 8.92
CA GLY A 38 -0.21 -1.75 8.48
C GLY A 38 -0.85 -2.72 9.47
N GLU A 39 -2.17 -2.57 9.67
CA GLU A 39 -2.96 -3.46 10.50
C GLU A 39 -3.73 -4.42 9.61
N ASN A 40 -3.68 -5.70 9.94
CA ASN A 40 -4.45 -6.70 9.20
C ASN A 40 -5.93 -6.51 9.48
N VAL A 41 -6.71 -6.20 8.46
CA VAL A 41 -8.14 -5.92 8.61
C VAL A 41 -9.01 -7.06 8.13
N GLU A 42 -8.55 -7.82 7.12
CA GLU A 42 -9.32 -8.94 6.57
C GLU A 42 -8.40 -9.80 5.70
N GLY A 43 -8.32 -11.10 5.94
CA GLY A 43 -7.53 -12.01 5.12
C GLY A 43 -6.12 -11.50 4.89
N GLY A 44 -5.75 -11.27 3.63
CA GLY A 44 -4.46 -10.72 3.23
C GLY A 44 -4.42 -9.18 3.14
N VAL A 45 -5.50 -8.50 3.55
CA VAL A 45 -5.60 -7.04 3.43
C VAL A 45 -5.07 -6.36 4.68
N TYR A 46 -4.19 -5.40 4.49
CA TYR A 46 -3.60 -4.55 5.53
C TYR A 46 -3.94 -3.10 5.25
N ALA A 47 -4.15 -2.31 6.29
CA ALA A 47 -4.55 -0.93 6.16
C ALA A 47 -3.87 -0.05 7.21
N ARG A 48 -3.69 1.23 6.88
CA ARG A 48 -3.20 2.24 7.81
C ARG A 48 -3.61 3.63 7.34
N ASP A 49 -3.53 4.59 8.25
CA ASP A 49 -3.66 5.99 7.87
C ASP A 49 -2.39 6.46 7.19
N VAL A 50 -2.54 7.37 6.23
CA VAL A 50 -1.42 7.98 5.51
C VAL A 50 -1.15 9.36 6.11
N PRO A 51 0.10 9.64 6.54
CA PRO A 51 0.45 10.97 7.02
C PRO A 51 0.26 12.03 5.93
N GLU A 52 -0.07 13.25 6.32
CA GLU A 52 -0.32 14.34 5.36
C GLU A 52 0.87 14.60 4.43
N ASP A 53 2.09 14.47 4.93
CA ASP A 53 3.30 14.66 4.15
C ASP A 53 3.63 13.51 3.21
N ALA A 54 2.93 12.39 3.31
CA ALA A 54 3.13 11.20 2.49
C ALA A 54 1.96 10.92 1.53
N GLU A 55 0.95 11.78 1.47
CA GLU A 55 -0.24 11.52 0.64
C GLU A 55 0.10 11.35 -0.84
N LEU A 56 0.97 12.18 -1.37
CA LEU A 56 1.37 12.09 -2.76
C LEU A 56 2.18 10.81 -3.03
N ASP A 57 3.09 10.46 -2.12
CA ASP A 57 3.89 9.24 -2.24
C ASP A 57 3.01 8.00 -2.21
N ALA A 58 2.02 7.98 -1.32
CA ALA A 58 1.07 6.87 -1.23
C ALA A 58 0.27 6.71 -2.53
N LYS A 59 -0.17 7.80 -3.14
CA LYS A 59 -0.87 7.77 -4.42
C LYS A 59 0.01 7.23 -5.54
N PHE A 60 1.27 7.63 -5.60
CA PHE A 60 2.22 7.10 -6.59
C PHE A 60 2.46 5.62 -6.39
N ALA A 61 2.61 5.18 -5.14
CA ALA A 61 2.78 3.76 -4.84
C ALA A 61 1.58 2.93 -5.33
N ALA A 62 0.36 3.43 -5.08
CA ALA A 62 -0.84 2.74 -5.52
C ALA A 62 -0.94 2.67 -7.05
N ARG A 63 -0.59 3.74 -7.75
CA ARG A 63 -0.62 3.78 -9.21
C ARG A 63 0.45 2.91 -9.85
N ALA A 64 1.58 2.73 -9.16
CA ALA A 64 2.68 1.93 -9.68
C ALA A 64 2.43 0.42 -9.58
N CYS A 65 1.45 -0.02 -8.79
CA CYS A 65 1.15 -1.43 -8.62
C CYS A 65 0.39 -1.96 -9.86
N PRO A 66 0.98 -2.90 -10.63
CA PRO A 66 0.36 -3.37 -11.87
C PRO A 66 -0.82 -4.31 -11.67
N VAL A 67 -1.04 -4.79 -10.45
CA VAL A 67 -2.11 -5.74 -10.12
C VAL A 67 -3.18 -5.15 -9.22
N ASP A 68 -3.18 -3.83 -9.05
CA ASP A 68 -4.16 -3.10 -8.23
C ASP A 68 -4.27 -3.63 -6.79
N ALA A 69 -3.15 -4.09 -6.23
CA ALA A 69 -3.12 -4.60 -4.86
C ALA A 69 -3.22 -3.48 -3.82
N ILE A 70 -3.03 -2.23 -4.23
CA ILE A 70 -3.00 -1.06 -3.36
C ILE A 70 -4.16 -0.14 -3.71
N SER A 71 -4.94 0.26 -2.71
CA SER A 71 -6.05 1.20 -2.85
C SER A 71 -5.86 2.35 -1.87
N VAL A 72 -6.20 3.57 -2.29
CA VAL A 72 -6.11 4.75 -1.43
C VAL A 72 -7.50 5.38 -1.34
N TYR A 73 -7.91 5.71 -0.13
CA TYR A 73 -9.21 6.31 0.18
C TYR A 73 -9.01 7.66 0.84
N ASP A 74 -9.90 8.60 0.54
CA ASP A 74 -9.89 9.90 1.21
C ASP A 74 -10.54 9.82 2.60
N ASP A 75 -10.64 10.96 3.28
CA ASP A 75 -11.21 11.02 4.63
C ASP A 75 -12.70 10.71 4.67
N ASP A 76 -13.38 10.81 3.53
CA ASP A 76 -14.80 10.46 3.39
C ASP A 76 -15.00 8.97 3.07
N GLY A 77 -13.93 8.22 2.89
CA GLY A 77 -13.98 6.80 2.54
C GLY A 77 -14.14 6.54 1.05
N GLU A 78 -13.97 7.56 0.22
CA GLU A 78 -14.08 7.44 -1.23
C GLU A 78 -12.74 7.02 -1.83
N GLN A 79 -12.74 6.00 -2.67
CA GLN A 79 -11.53 5.52 -3.32
C GLN A 79 -11.03 6.51 -4.37
N ILE A 80 -9.78 6.95 -4.22
CA ILE A 80 -9.15 7.93 -5.11
C ILE A 80 -8.05 7.35 -6.00
N VAL A 81 -7.57 6.15 -5.66
CA VAL A 81 -6.62 5.40 -6.51
C VAL A 81 -6.95 3.93 -6.50
#